data_cc9751b92b9e63739898bf4ac533d0b8
#
_entry.id   cc9751b92b9e63739898bf4ac533d0b8
#
_cell.length_a   1.000
_cell.length_b   1.000
_cell.length_c   1.000
_cell.angle_alpha   90.00
_cell.angle_beta   90.00
_cell.angle_gamma   90.00
#
_symmetry.space_group_name_H-M   'P 1'
#
loop_
_entity.id
_entity.type
_entity.pdbx_description
1 polymer ?
#
loop_
_entity_poly.entity_id
_entity_poly.type
_entity_poly.pdbx_seq_one_letter_code
_entity_poly.pdbx_strand_id
1 'polypeptide(L)' 'MIQIGAFASEERTKGWITKLKEQKIPNYVLNKTNPEGVKLYVLRAGPFTDKEAAEVAEKKIKAMGLTPRIVEVGKT' A
#
# COMPACT_ATOMS: atom_id res chain seq x y z
N MET A 1 -8.86 -3.96 1.26
CA MET A 1 -7.48 -3.57 1.57
C MET A 1 -6.58 -3.85 0.38
N ILE A 2 -5.71 -2.90 0.05
CA ILE A 2 -4.81 -3.05 -1.10
C ILE A 2 -3.38 -3.05 -0.59
N GLN A 3 -2.63 -4.10 -0.92
CA GLN A 3 -1.20 -4.13 -0.61
C GLN A 3 -0.45 -3.52 -1.79
N ILE A 4 0.26 -2.44 -1.53
CA ILE A 4 0.97 -1.70 -2.58
C ILE A 4 2.35 -2.31 -2.83
N GLY A 5 3.06 -2.63 -1.76
CA GLY A 5 4.37 -3.24 -1.90
C GLY A 5 5.15 -3.22 -0.61
N ALA A 6 6.31 -3.85 -0.64
CA ALA A 6 7.23 -3.87 0.48
C ALA A 6 8.55 -3.24 0.03
N PHE A 7 9.05 -2.29 0.79
CA PHE A 7 10.26 -1.55 0.45
C PHE A 7 11.28 -1.66 1.56
N ALA A 8 12.54 -1.76 1.19
CA ALA A 8 13.63 -1.76 2.17
C ALA A 8 14.12 -0.33 2.47
N SER A 9 13.62 0.65 1.75
CA SER A 9 14.02 2.05 1.90
C SER A 9 12.91 2.87 2.53
N GLU A 10 13.23 3.53 3.63
CA GLU A 10 12.29 4.44 4.29
C GLU A 10 11.99 5.65 3.40
N GLU A 11 13.00 6.17 2.72
CA GLU A 11 12.82 7.32 1.85
C GLU A 11 11.85 7.06 0.70
N ARG A 12 11.98 5.90 0.07
CA ARG A 12 11.05 5.51 -0.99
C ARG A 12 9.63 5.37 -0.46
N THR A 13 9.52 4.76 0.70
CA THR A 13 8.21 4.58 1.34
C THR A 13 7.55 5.92 1.62
N LYS A 14 8.30 6.87 2.16
CA LYS A 14 7.78 8.22 2.42
C LYS A 14 7.35 8.93 1.14
N GLY A 15 8.11 8.78 0.08
CA GLY A 15 7.78 9.36 -1.21
C GLY A 15 6.45 8.85 -1.74
N TRP A 16 6.21 7.54 -1.65
CA TRP A 16 4.96 6.95 -2.08
C TRP A 16 3.79 7.37 -1.19
N ILE A 17 4.03 7.45 0.13
CA ILE A 17 3.01 7.92 1.06
C ILE A 17 2.55 9.33 0.70
N THR A 18 3.50 10.21 0.39
CA THR A 18 3.18 11.57 -0.02
C THR A 18 2.30 11.60 -1.26
N LYS A 19 2.64 10.77 -2.27
CA LYS A 19 1.86 10.68 -3.49
C LYS A 19 0.45 10.14 -3.23
N LEU A 20 0.33 9.17 -2.34
CA LEU A 20 -0.97 8.62 -1.97
C LEU A 20 -1.84 9.67 -1.26
N LYS A 21 -1.23 10.46 -0.40
CA LYS A 21 -1.95 11.55 0.27
C LYS A 21 -2.43 12.60 -0.71
N GLU A 22 -1.63 12.92 -1.70
CA GLU A 22 -2.02 13.86 -2.75
C GLU A 22 -3.24 13.38 -3.51
N GLN A 23 -3.37 12.07 -3.69
CA GLN A 23 -4.52 11.47 -4.35
C GLN A 23 -5.69 11.19 -3.39
N LYS A 24 -5.53 11.60 -2.13
CA LYS A 24 -6.53 11.36 -1.08
C LYS A 24 -6.83 9.88 -0.87
N ILE A 25 -5.81 9.04 -0.98
CA ILE A 25 -5.92 7.61 -0.77
C ILE A 25 -5.51 7.30 0.67
N PRO A 26 -6.39 6.70 1.48
CA PRO A 26 -6.01 6.28 2.84
C PRO A 26 -4.90 5.23 2.74
N ASN A 27 -3.90 5.36 3.58
CA ASN A 27 -2.76 4.44 3.54
C ASN A 27 -2.15 4.29 4.93
N TYR A 28 -1.39 3.21 5.10
CA TYR A 28 -0.61 2.99 6.32
C TYR A 28 0.56 2.08 6.00
N VAL A 29 1.55 2.08 6.88
CA VAL A 29 2.77 1.31 6.70
C VAL A 29 2.93 0.34 7.87
N LEU A 30 3.24 -0.91 7.55
CA LEU A 30 3.60 -1.93 8.54
C LEU A 30 5.10 -2.17 8.45
N ASN A 31 5.73 -2.28 9.62
CA ASN A 31 7.15 -2.61 9.70
C ASN A 31 7.29 -4.11 9.90
N LYS A 32 8.02 -4.76 9.02
CA LYS A 32 8.30 -6.19 9.13
C LYS A 32 9.79 -6.42 9.00
N THR A 33 10.30 -7.43 9.70
CA THR A 33 11.67 -7.85 9.56
C THR A 33 11.68 -9.24 8.95
N ASN A 34 12.39 -9.43 7.83
CA ASN A 34 12.46 -10.74 7.21
C ASN A 34 13.44 -11.65 7.99
N PRO A 35 13.46 -12.97 7.68
CA PRO A 35 14.36 -13.90 8.37
C PRO A 35 15.85 -13.55 8.25
N GLU A 36 16.21 -12.74 7.26
CA GLU A 36 17.60 -12.30 7.07
C GLU A 36 17.95 -11.08 7.91
N GLY A 37 16.98 -10.55 8.66
CA GLY A 37 17.20 -9.40 9.51
C GLY A 37 17.03 -8.07 8.82
N VAL A 38 16.54 -8.06 7.59
CA VAL A 38 16.32 -6.82 6.85
C VAL A 38 14.94 -6.25 7.20
N LYS A 39 14.93 -4.97 7.55
CA LYS A 39 13.69 -4.29 7.89
C LYS A 39 12.96 -3.89 6.62
N LEU A 40 11.68 -4.28 6.53
CA LEU A 40 10.84 -3.97 5.38
C LEU A 40 9.68 -3.08 5.78
N TYR A 41 9.34 -2.15 4.91
CA TYR A 41 8.20 -1.27 5.07
C TYR A 41 7.12 -1.72 4.11
N VAL A 42 6.06 -2.32 4.65
CA VAL A 42 4.95 -2.81 3.84
C VAL A 42 3.91 -1.71 3.74
N LEU A 43 3.75 -1.17 2.54
CA LEU A 43 2.81 -0.09 2.28
C LEU A 43 1.47 -0.66 1.84
N ARG A 44 0.40 -0.24 2.50
CA ARG A 44 -0.95 -0.68 2.20
C ARG A 44 -1.88 0.51 2.07
N ALA A 45 -2.87 0.39 1.20
CA ALA A 45 -3.92 1.38 1.06
C ALA A 45 -5.21 0.82 1.68
N GLY A 46 -5.92 1.67 2.38
CA GLY A 46 -7.16 1.30 3.04
C GLY A 46 -7.21 1.84 4.47
N PRO A 47 -8.22 1.45 5.24
CA PRO A 47 -9.33 0.58 4.84
C PRO A 47 -10.34 1.30 3.93
N PHE A 48 -11.02 0.54 3.08
CA PHE A 48 -12.07 1.07 2.21
C PHE A 48 -13.40 0.53 2.66
N THR A 49 -14.42 1.40 2.64
CA THR A 49 -15.76 1.03 3.08
C THR A 49 -16.53 0.26 2.02
N ASP A 50 -16.19 0.47 0.75
CA ASP A 50 -16.86 -0.25 -0.33
C ASP A 50 -15.84 -0.65 -1.42
N LYS A 51 -16.32 -1.54 -2.29
CA LYS A 51 -15.49 -2.10 -3.34
C LYS A 51 -15.12 -1.07 -4.39
N GLU A 52 -16.02 -0.15 -4.70
CA GLU A 52 -15.76 0.89 -5.68
C GLU A 52 -14.61 1.80 -5.27
N ALA A 53 -14.57 2.17 -4.00
CA ALA A 53 -13.50 3.00 -3.48
C ALA A 53 -12.16 2.29 -3.62
N ALA A 54 -12.13 0.99 -3.34
CA ALA A 54 -10.92 0.20 -3.48
C ALA A 54 -10.47 0.12 -4.95
N GLU A 55 -11.41 -0.06 -5.87
CA GLU A 55 -11.09 -0.14 -7.29
C GLU A 55 -10.55 1.17 -7.84
N VAL A 56 -11.13 2.30 -7.42
CA VAL A 56 -10.65 3.62 -7.82
C VAL A 56 -9.23 3.84 -7.31
N ALA A 57 -8.98 3.49 -6.06
CA ALA A 57 -7.65 3.62 -5.47
C ALA A 57 -6.64 2.73 -6.21
N GLU A 58 -7.03 1.50 -6.56
CA GLU A 58 -6.17 0.60 -7.30
C GLU A 58 -5.76 1.19 -8.64
N LYS A 59 -6.70 1.76 -9.38
CA LYS A 59 -6.40 2.39 -10.66
C LYS A 59 -5.43 3.55 -10.51
N LYS A 60 -5.62 4.37 -9.49
CA LYS A 60 -4.71 5.49 -9.23
C LYS A 60 -3.32 5.01 -8.88
N ILE A 61 -3.22 3.96 -8.08
CA ILE A 61 -1.94 3.38 -7.69
C ILE A 61 -1.20 2.80 -8.89
N LYS A 62 -1.92 2.12 -9.78
CA LYS A 62 -1.34 1.61 -11.02
C LYS A 62 -0.80 2.73 -11.90
N ALA A 63 -1.54 3.83 -11.97
CA ALA A 63 -1.11 5.00 -12.75
C ALA A 63 0.16 5.63 -12.21
N MET A 64 0.46 5.41 -10.93
CA MET A 64 1.67 5.89 -10.29
C MET A 64 2.89 5.00 -10.57
N GLY A 65 2.69 3.89 -11.26
CA GLY A 65 3.79 2.97 -11.57
C GLY A 65 3.99 1.86 -10.54
N LEU A 66 3.07 1.71 -9.61
CA LEU A 66 3.11 0.65 -8.62
C LEU A 66 2.26 -0.53 -9.06
N THR A 67 2.49 -1.68 -8.44
CA THR A 67 1.71 -2.90 -8.72
C THR A 67 0.87 -3.26 -7.50
N PRO A 68 -0.32 -2.67 -7.36
CA PRO A 68 -1.17 -2.95 -6.21
C PRO A 68 -1.79 -4.34 -6.30
N ARG A 69 -1.99 -4.95 -5.14
CA ARG A 69 -2.68 -6.23 -5.04
C ARG A 69 -3.81 -6.09 -4.03
N ILE A 70 -4.99 -6.52 -4.41
CA ILE A 70 -6.11 -6.52 -3.50
C ILE A 70 -6.00 -7.74 -2.59
N VAL A 71 -6.01 -7.49 -1.28
CA VAL A 71 -5.99 -8.54 -0.27
C VAL A 71 -7.33 -8.52 0.44
N GLU A 72 -8.07 -9.60 0.35
CA GLU A 72 -9.32 -9.75 1.07
C GLU A 72 -9.03 -10.32 2.45
N VAL A 73 -9.42 -9.56 3.47
CA VAL A 73 -9.23 -9.96 4.86
C VAL A 73 -10.45 -10.73 5.35
N GLY A 74 -10.22 -11.79 6.10
CA GLY A 74 -11.30 -12.59 6.64
C GLY A 74 -11.85 -13.64 5.69
N LYS A 75 -11.26 -13.77 4.54
CA LYS A 75 -11.59 -14.80 3.58
C LYS A 75 -10.73 -16.02 3.84
N THR A 76 -11.33 -17.10 4.19
CA THR A 76 -10.60 -18.33 4.47
C THR A 76 -11.06 -19.45 3.55
#